data_95243fe94fc4a170201bba64b6682d80
#
_entry.id   95243fe94fc4a170201bba64b6682d80
#
_cell.length_a   1.000
_cell.length_b   1.000
_cell.length_c   1.000
_cell.angle_alpha   90.00
_cell.angle_beta   90.00
_cell.angle_gamma   90.00
#
_symmetry.space_group_name_H-M   'P 1'
#
loop_
_entity.id
_entity.type
_entity.pdbx_description
1 polymer ?
#
loop_
_entity_poly.entity_id
_entity_poly.type
_entity_poly.pdbx_seq_one_letter_code
_entity_poly.pdbx_strand_id
1 'polypeptide(L)'
;PTVRQITMSPKTVGAYVDLSRKLMIQSSPAAEEMFRSDMVQQIATAIDTVAINGGGSNEPTGILQTTGIGSVAMGDNGLAPTWASVVNLIKEVAIDNAEQGSRAFLTTPQAAAKLRSVAKVSGTDSKMILDDKSELFGYKVIATSLVPSNLTKGTGSSLSAMIFGNFADLVIGEWGSLDVLFDPYTGSSTGAMRVTCFMDVDVAVRHAESFAAIQDLVTT
;
A
#
# COMPACT_ATOMS: atom_id res chain seq x y z
N PRO A 1 27.48 4.58 -16.68
CA PRO A 1 26.07 4.52 -16.29
C PRO A 1 25.42 3.33 -17.02
N THR A 2 24.84 2.42 -16.27
CA THR A 2 24.05 1.30 -16.81
C THR A 2 22.60 1.79 -16.98
N VAL A 3 22.07 1.69 -18.19
CA VAL A 3 20.68 1.99 -18.47
C VAL A 3 19.88 0.69 -18.37
N ARG A 4 18.86 0.66 -17.51
CA ARG A 4 17.95 -0.47 -17.36
C ARG A 4 16.60 -0.11 -17.97
N GLN A 5 16.08 -1.01 -18.79
CA GLN A 5 14.71 -0.89 -19.31
C GLN A 5 13.74 -1.53 -18.32
N ILE A 6 12.66 -0.83 -18.00
CA ILE A 6 11.53 -1.35 -17.22
C ILE A 6 10.39 -1.57 -18.21
N THR A 7 9.91 -2.80 -18.29
CA THR A 7 8.76 -3.15 -19.12
C THR A 7 7.53 -3.28 -18.23
N MET A 8 6.47 -2.60 -18.59
CA MET A 8 5.18 -2.66 -17.92
C MET A 8 4.18 -3.35 -18.84
N SER A 9 3.29 -4.17 -18.29
CA SER A 9 2.26 -4.88 -19.03
C SER A 9 0.91 -4.67 -18.36
N PRO A 10 -0.14 -4.24 -19.09
CA PRO A 10 -1.43 -3.92 -18.51
C PRO A 10 -2.05 -5.16 -17.84
N LYS A 11 -2.59 -4.97 -16.66
CA LYS A 11 -3.36 -5.93 -15.90
C LYS A 11 -4.67 -5.30 -15.49
N THR A 12 -5.76 -5.97 -15.76
CA THR A 12 -7.10 -5.43 -15.57
C THR A 12 -7.53 -5.54 -14.11
N VAL A 13 -7.85 -4.42 -13.49
CA VAL A 13 -8.58 -4.35 -12.23
C VAL A 13 -10.05 -4.09 -12.53
N GLY A 14 -10.96 -4.81 -11.87
CA GLY A 14 -12.40 -4.64 -12.04
C GLY A 14 -13.14 -4.63 -10.72
N ALA A 15 -14.20 -3.85 -10.68
CA ALA A 15 -15.16 -3.83 -9.59
C ALA A 15 -16.59 -3.91 -10.18
N TYR A 16 -17.51 -4.54 -9.46
CA TYR A 16 -18.91 -4.56 -9.87
C TYR A 16 -19.84 -4.39 -8.68
N VAL A 17 -21.03 -3.88 -8.96
CA VAL A 17 -22.13 -3.75 -8.00
C VAL A 17 -23.44 -4.15 -8.66
N ASP A 18 -24.28 -4.89 -7.94
CA ASP A 18 -25.62 -5.27 -8.39
C ASP A 18 -26.66 -4.33 -7.77
N LEU A 19 -27.34 -3.58 -8.61
CA LEU A 19 -28.40 -2.64 -8.23
C LEU A 19 -29.78 -3.30 -8.41
N SER A 20 -30.57 -3.34 -7.34
CA SER A 20 -31.91 -3.88 -7.44
C SER A 20 -32.83 -2.95 -8.22
N ARG A 21 -33.80 -3.52 -8.95
CA ARG A 21 -34.82 -2.74 -9.68
C ARG A 21 -35.55 -1.75 -8.79
N LYS A 22 -35.86 -2.16 -7.55
CA LYS A 22 -36.55 -1.28 -6.59
C LYS A 22 -35.74 -0.04 -6.25
N LEU A 23 -34.42 -0.23 -6.06
CA LEU A 23 -33.50 0.86 -5.81
C LEU A 23 -33.45 1.83 -7.01
N MET A 24 -33.36 1.31 -8.22
CA MET A 24 -33.31 2.13 -9.44
C MET A 24 -34.59 2.97 -9.66
N ILE A 25 -35.76 2.42 -9.32
CA ILE A 25 -37.04 3.14 -9.48
C ILE A 25 -37.25 4.18 -8.37
N GLN A 26 -36.79 3.89 -7.16
CA GLN A 26 -37.02 4.72 -5.98
C GLN A 26 -35.86 5.69 -5.68
N SER A 27 -34.68 5.46 -6.27
CA SER A 27 -33.52 6.33 -6.07
C SER A 27 -33.62 7.61 -6.89
N SER A 28 -33.05 8.68 -6.36
CA SER A 28 -32.82 9.92 -7.10
C SER A 28 -31.56 9.79 -7.97
N PRO A 29 -31.37 10.66 -9.00
CA PRO A 29 -30.13 10.71 -9.77
C PRO A 29 -28.85 10.85 -8.91
N ALA A 30 -28.98 11.40 -7.71
CA ALA A 30 -27.87 11.50 -6.75
C ALA A 30 -27.37 10.13 -6.26
N ALA A 31 -28.22 9.10 -6.23
CA ALA A 31 -27.79 7.76 -5.82
C ALA A 31 -26.89 7.10 -6.88
N GLU A 32 -27.15 7.32 -8.15
CA GLU A 32 -26.29 6.83 -9.23
C GLU A 32 -24.88 7.42 -9.17
N GLU A 33 -24.78 8.73 -8.94
CA GLU A 33 -23.50 9.42 -8.77
C GLU A 33 -22.73 8.92 -7.54
N MET A 34 -23.43 8.64 -6.44
CA MET A 34 -22.83 8.05 -5.24
C MET A 34 -22.21 6.67 -5.53
N PHE A 35 -22.95 5.78 -6.19
CA PHE A 35 -22.41 4.47 -6.55
C PHE A 35 -21.22 4.55 -7.50
N ARG A 36 -21.26 5.45 -8.48
CA ARG A 36 -20.14 5.71 -9.38
C ARG A 36 -18.91 6.17 -8.62
N SER A 37 -19.07 7.11 -7.71
CA SER A 37 -18.00 7.61 -6.84
C SER A 37 -17.40 6.50 -5.98
N ASP A 38 -18.24 5.66 -5.37
CA ASP A 38 -17.80 4.55 -4.52
C ASP A 38 -17.01 3.51 -5.33
N MET A 39 -17.44 3.19 -6.55
CA MET A 39 -16.72 2.25 -7.42
C MET A 39 -15.35 2.79 -7.83
N VAL A 40 -15.26 4.07 -8.19
CA VAL A 40 -13.96 4.72 -8.50
C VAL A 40 -13.04 4.66 -7.29
N GLN A 41 -13.56 4.92 -6.09
CA GLN A 41 -12.78 4.86 -4.86
C GLN A 41 -12.28 3.44 -4.55
N GLN A 42 -13.10 2.42 -4.81
CA GLN A 42 -12.72 1.01 -4.64
C GLN A 42 -11.59 0.61 -5.60
N ILE A 43 -11.67 1.01 -6.85
CA ILE A 43 -10.61 0.76 -7.84
C ILE A 43 -9.32 1.48 -7.43
N ALA A 44 -9.37 2.75 -7.04
CA ALA A 44 -8.21 3.49 -6.56
C ALA A 44 -7.56 2.79 -5.34
N THR A 45 -8.38 2.35 -4.38
CA THR A 45 -7.90 1.61 -3.20
C THR A 45 -7.26 0.27 -3.57
N ALA A 46 -7.81 -0.43 -4.57
CA ALA A 46 -7.24 -1.68 -5.07
C ALA A 46 -5.87 -1.44 -5.73
N ILE A 47 -5.73 -0.38 -6.54
CA ILE A 47 -4.47 0.00 -7.17
C ILE A 47 -3.41 0.33 -6.11
N ASP A 48 -3.76 1.14 -5.11
CA ASP A 48 -2.84 1.49 -4.01
C ASP A 48 -2.40 0.25 -3.22
N THR A 49 -3.32 -0.69 -2.95
CA THR A 49 -3.02 -1.94 -2.24
C THR A 49 -2.03 -2.78 -3.02
N VAL A 50 -2.25 -2.93 -4.33
CA VAL A 50 -1.37 -3.69 -5.22
C VAL A 50 -0.03 -2.98 -5.41
N ALA A 51 -0.01 -1.64 -5.48
CA ALA A 51 1.22 -0.86 -5.55
C ALA A 51 2.12 -1.07 -4.33
N ILE A 52 1.54 -1.33 -3.16
CA ILE A 52 2.28 -1.62 -1.92
C ILE A 52 2.72 -3.08 -1.86
N ASN A 53 1.82 -4.05 -2.09
CA ASN A 53 2.07 -5.47 -1.80
C ASN A 53 1.58 -6.43 -2.89
N GLY A 54 1.40 -6.00 -4.13
CA GLY A 54 0.99 -6.89 -5.21
C GLY A 54 2.00 -8.01 -5.49
N GLY A 55 1.51 -9.22 -5.72
CA GLY A 55 2.32 -10.44 -5.82
C GLY A 55 2.97 -10.69 -7.18
N GLY A 56 2.64 -9.91 -8.22
CA GLY A 56 3.30 -9.97 -9.53
C GLY A 56 2.85 -11.08 -10.47
N SER A 57 1.94 -11.98 -10.07
CA SER A 57 1.49 -13.09 -10.94
C SER A 57 0.36 -12.64 -11.89
N ASN A 58 -0.84 -12.46 -11.37
CA ASN A 58 -2.00 -11.93 -12.12
C ASN A 58 -2.29 -10.46 -11.79
N GLU A 59 -1.46 -9.87 -10.95
CA GLU A 59 -1.51 -8.49 -10.49
C GLU A 59 -0.14 -7.84 -10.61
N PRO A 60 -0.02 -6.51 -10.61
CA PRO A 60 1.27 -5.81 -10.59
C PRO A 60 2.16 -6.23 -9.43
N THR A 61 3.47 -6.07 -9.59
CA THR A 61 4.43 -6.30 -8.50
C THR A 61 4.53 -5.05 -7.63
N GLY A 62 4.09 -5.17 -6.37
CA GLY A 62 4.17 -4.07 -5.40
C GLY A 62 5.57 -3.85 -4.84
N ILE A 63 5.74 -2.75 -4.07
CA ILE A 63 7.02 -2.39 -3.46
C ILE A 63 7.58 -3.54 -2.62
N LEU A 64 6.75 -4.13 -1.74
CA LEU A 64 7.19 -5.17 -0.79
C LEU A 64 7.63 -6.49 -1.46
N GLN A 65 7.17 -6.74 -2.69
CA GLN A 65 7.49 -7.95 -3.48
C GLN A 65 8.56 -7.67 -4.54
N THR A 66 8.99 -6.42 -4.69
CA THR A 66 10.04 -6.05 -5.66
C THR A 66 11.40 -6.57 -5.19
N THR A 67 12.08 -7.30 -6.07
CA THR A 67 13.42 -7.83 -5.79
C THR A 67 14.43 -6.68 -5.76
N GLY A 68 15.30 -6.67 -4.74
CA GLY A 68 16.38 -5.69 -4.61
C GLY A 68 16.05 -4.48 -3.75
N ILE A 69 14.88 -4.42 -3.11
CA ILE A 69 14.64 -3.44 -2.05
C ILE A 69 15.46 -3.78 -0.80
N GLY A 70 15.87 -2.76 -0.04
CA GLY A 70 16.51 -2.95 1.25
C GLY A 70 15.60 -3.71 2.22
N SER A 71 16.14 -4.65 2.98
CA SER A 71 15.35 -5.43 3.95
C SER A 71 16.00 -5.38 5.33
N VAL A 72 15.20 -4.98 6.32
CA VAL A 72 15.61 -4.98 7.73
C VAL A 72 14.78 -6.03 8.47
N ALA A 73 15.45 -7.10 8.91
CA ALA A 73 14.81 -8.16 9.67
C ALA A 73 14.80 -7.83 11.18
N MET A 74 13.65 -8.09 11.84
CA MET A 74 13.46 -7.84 13.27
C MET A 74 13.71 -9.07 14.15
N GLY A 75 14.13 -10.20 13.55
CA GLY A 75 14.38 -11.46 14.25
C GLY A 75 13.68 -12.64 13.56
N ASP A 76 13.75 -13.82 14.17
CA ASP A 76 13.25 -15.06 13.57
C ASP A 76 11.71 -15.12 13.53
N ASN A 77 11.05 -14.48 14.50
CA ASN A 77 9.58 -14.49 14.65
C ASN A 77 8.97 -13.08 14.63
N GLY A 78 9.74 -12.08 14.20
CA GLY A 78 9.38 -10.67 14.34
C GLY A 78 9.66 -10.13 15.74
N LEU A 79 9.72 -8.81 15.86
CA LEU A 79 9.96 -8.10 17.13
C LEU A 79 9.22 -6.76 17.14
N ALA A 80 9.01 -6.22 18.35
CA ALA A 80 8.49 -4.86 18.51
C ALA A 80 9.47 -3.84 17.92
N PRO A 81 8.96 -2.74 17.33
CA PRO A 81 9.81 -1.73 16.73
C PRO A 81 10.75 -1.12 17.75
N THR A 82 12.00 -0.91 17.35
CA THR A 82 13.04 -0.26 18.14
C THR A 82 13.56 0.96 17.40
N TRP A 83 14.18 1.90 18.13
CA TRP A 83 14.83 3.05 17.50
C TRP A 83 15.89 2.61 16.46
N ALA A 84 16.67 1.57 16.80
CA ALA A 84 17.69 1.02 15.92
C ALA A 84 17.09 0.45 14.61
N SER A 85 15.93 -0.19 14.65
CA SER A 85 15.29 -0.73 13.45
C SER A 85 14.87 0.37 12.48
N VAL A 86 14.37 1.50 12.99
CA VAL A 86 14.00 2.65 12.16
C VAL A 86 15.25 3.30 11.54
N VAL A 87 16.33 3.44 12.31
CA VAL A 87 17.62 3.93 11.80
C VAL A 87 18.17 3.00 10.71
N ASN A 88 18.04 1.69 10.88
CA ASN A 88 18.50 0.72 9.90
C ASN A 88 17.75 0.83 8.57
N LEU A 89 16.45 1.17 8.57
CA LEU A 89 15.72 1.43 7.32
C LEU A 89 16.33 2.60 6.53
N ILE A 90 16.66 3.69 7.23
CA ILE A 90 17.32 4.85 6.60
C ILE A 90 18.70 4.46 6.09
N LYS A 91 19.44 3.67 6.90
CA LYS A 91 20.80 3.20 6.56
C LYS A 91 20.79 2.37 5.27
N GLU A 92 19.83 1.45 5.07
CA GLU A 92 19.76 0.62 3.86
C GLU A 92 19.65 1.49 2.60
N VAL A 93 18.77 2.49 2.58
CA VAL A 93 18.63 3.42 1.45
C VAL A 93 19.88 4.30 1.28
N ALA A 94 20.52 4.70 2.39
CA ALA A 94 21.73 5.55 2.35
C ALA A 94 22.97 4.81 1.82
N ILE A 95 23.15 3.53 2.15
CA ILE A 95 24.26 2.70 1.66
C ILE A 95 24.24 2.61 0.12
N ASP A 96 23.07 2.53 -0.46
CA ASP A 96 22.87 2.44 -1.90
C ASP A 96 22.95 3.82 -2.61
N ASN A 97 23.30 4.88 -1.87
CA ASN A 97 23.33 6.26 -2.36
C ASN A 97 22.01 6.74 -2.98
N ALA A 98 20.89 6.16 -2.56
CA ALA A 98 19.55 6.47 -3.06
C ALA A 98 18.86 7.59 -2.25
N GLU A 99 19.63 8.47 -1.62
CA GLU A 99 19.13 9.55 -0.77
C GLU A 99 18.57 10.77 -1.53
N GLN A 100 18.06 10.57 -2.74
CA GLN A 100 17.50 11.64 -3.56
C GLN A 100 15.96 11.69 -3.44
N GLY A 101 15.40 12.88 -3.72
CA GLY A 101 13.96 13.08 -3.79
C GLY A 101 13.25 13.22 -2.44
N SER A 102 11.93 13.13 -2.48
CA SER A 102 11.06 13.24 -1.30
C SER A 102 10.82 11.88 -0.68
N ARG A 103 11.49 11.62 0.42
CA ARG A 103 11.39 10.36 1.17
C ARG A 103 10.34 10.45 2.26
N ALA A 104 9.64 9.34 2.51
CA ALA A 104 8.66 9.22 3.57
C ALA A 104 8.65 7.80 4.14
N PHE A 105 8.09 7.67 5.34
CA PHE A 105 7.74 6.38 5.92
C PHE A 105 6.28 6.07 5.63
N LEU A 106 5.99 4.84 5.22
CA LEU A 106 4.66 4.31 5.04
C LEU A 106 4.50 3.08 5.93
N THR A 107 3.45 3.06 6.76
CA THR A 107 3.25 1.97 7.73
C THR A 107 1.79 1.74 8.05
N THR A 108 1.49 0.70 8.83
CA THR A 108 0.15 0.42 9.33
C THR A 108 -0.23 1.35 10.49
N PRO A 109 -1.53 1.62 10.73
CA PRO A 109 -1.98 2.38 11.90
C PRO A 109 -1.56 1.72 13.23
N GLN A 110 -1.55 0.37 13.28
CA GLN A 110 -1.08 -0.38 14.44
C GLN A 110 0.40 -0.15 14.73
N ALA A 111 1.25 -0.21 13.68
CA ALA A 111 2.68 0.06 13.84
C ALA A 111 2.95 1.52 14.22
N ALA A 112 2.22 2.47 13.65
CA ALA A 112 2.30 3.86 14.06
C ALA A 112 1.93 4.09 15.53
N ALA A 113 0.86 3.42 16.01
CA ALA A 113 0.47 3.47 17.42
C ALA A 113 1.54 2.85 18.32
N LYS A 114 2.13 1.71 17.92
CA LYS A 114 3.22 1.08 18.66
C LYS A 114 4.45 1.99 18.74
N LEU A 115 4.83 2.64 17.64
CA LEU A 115 5.96 3.58 17.61
C LEU A 115 5.75 4.79 18.54
N ARG A 116 4.50 5.19 18.78
CA ARG A 116 4.16 6.23 19.77
C ARG A 116 4.20 5.75 21.22
N SER A 117 4.18 4.45 21.46
CA SER A 117 4.23 3.88 22.81
C SER A 117 5.62 3.39 23.22
N VAL A 118 6.56 3.26 22.27
CA VAL A 118 7.92 2.78 22.55
C VAL A 118 8.88 3.95 22.68
N ALA A 119 9.62 3.98 23.80
CA ALA A 119 10.64 5.00 24.05
C ALA A 119 11.89 4.78 23.19
N LYS A 120 12.55 5.86 22.77
CA LYS A 120 13.81 5.81 22.01
C LYS A 120 14.93 5.12 22.79
N VAL A 121 15.03 5.41 24.08
CA VAL A 121 16.03 4.85 25.00
C VAL A 121 15.32 4.30 26.23
N SER A 122 15.54 3.03 26.57
CA SER A 122 14.94 2.41 27.74
C SER A 122 15.54 2.95 29.04
N GLY A 123 14.69 3.12 30.06
CA GLY A 123 15.13 3.42 31.43
C GLY A 123 15.43 4.89 31.74
N THR A 124 15.15 5.82 30.83
CA THR A 124 15.31 7.28 31.03
C THR A 124 14.02 8.00 30.67
N ASP A 125 13.91 9.28 31.05
CA ASP A 125 12.85 10.18 30.56
C ASP A 125 13.06 10.46 29.07
N SER A 126 12.77 9.46 28.26
CA SER A 126 13.04 9.42 26.83
C SER A 126 11.77 9.75 26.05
N LYS A 127 11.95 10.52 24.97
CA LYS A 127 10.88 10.74 23.99
C LYS A 127 10.49 9.43 23.30
N MET A 128 9.25 9.31 22.89
CA MET A 128 8.76 8.18 22.08
C MET A 128 9.44 8.18 20.70
N ILE A 129 9.46 7.02 20.04
CA ILE A 129 10.05 6.87 18.71
C ILE A 129 9.33 7.78 17.71
N LEU A 130 8.00 7.78 17.71
CA LEU A 130 7.18 8.67 16.89
C LEU A 130 6.57 9.75 17.79
N ASP A 131 6.91 11.01 17.48
CA ASP A 131 6.36 12.18 18.15
C ASP A 131 4.97 12.55 17.60
N ASP A 132 4.29 13.50 18.26
CA ASP A 132 2.96 14.00 17.85
C ASP A 132 2.93 14.63 16.44
N LYS A 133 4.07 15.07 15.94
CA LYS A 133 4.19 15.65 14.59
C LYS A 133 4.11 14.63 13.45
N SER A 134 4.03 13.34 13.76
CA SER A 134 4.07 12.26 12.77
C SER A 134 5.30 12.32 11.84
N GLU A 135 6.44 12.66 12.42
CA GLU A 135 7.74 12.73 11.73
C GLU A 135 8.77 11.85 12.42
N LEU A 136 9.55 11.14 11.62
CA LEU A 136 10.73 10.37 12.05
C LEU A 136 11.95 10.90 11.33
N PHE A 137 12.95 11.39 12.07
CA PHE A 137 14.17 11.98 11.50
C PHE A 137 13.92 13.12 10.49
N GLY A 138 12.81 13.87 10.64
CA GLY A 138 12.40 14.89 9.69
C GLY A 138 11.69 14.37 8.44
N TYR A 139 11.46 13.06 8.34
CA TYR A 139 10.66 12.46 7.29
C TYR A 139 9.24 12.24 7.74
N LYS A 140 8.28 12.51 6.85
CA LYS A 140 6.86 12.31 7.13
C LYS A 140 6.54 10.82 7.31
N VAL A 141 5.72 10.50 8.30
CA VAL A 141 5.16 9.16 8.52
C VAL A 141 3.71 9.16 8.09
N ILE A 142 3.39 8.30 7.15
CA ILE A 142 2.04 8.09 6.62
C ILE A 142 1.54 6.74 7.13
N ALA A 143 0.43 6.75 7.86
CA ALA A 143 -0.21 5.53 8.33
C ALA A 143 -1.45 5.23 7.49
N THR A 144 -1.48 4.05 6.88
CA THR A 144 -2.61 3.58 6.07
C THR A 144 -2.88 2.10 6.32
N SER A 145 -4.16 1.72 6.27
CA SER A 145 -4.57 0.33 6.37
C SER A 145 -4.26 -0.52 5.13
N LEU A 146 -3.81 0.09 4.04
CA LEU A 146 -3.43 -0.59 2.79
C LEU A 146 -2.09 -1.33 2.91
N VAL A 147 -1.26 -0.93 3.86
CA VAL A 147 -0.03 -1.66 4.20
C VAL A 147 -0.41 -2.95 4.93
N PRO A 148 0.15 -4.11 4.57
CA PRO A 148 -0.21 -5.38 5.20
C PRO A 148 0.13 -5.41 6.69
N SER A 149 -0.81 -5.92 7.48
CA SER A 149 -0.71 -6.13 8.94
C SER A 149 -0.94 -7.58 9.37
N ASN A 150 -1.00 -8.48 8.40
CA ASN A 150 -1.29 -9.91 8.59
C ASN A 150 -0.14 -10.80 8.11
N LEU A 151 1.06 -10.27 8.03
CA LEU A 151 2.23 -11.02 7.61
C LEU A 151 2.62 -12.06 8.65
N THR A 152 3.33 -13.09 8.19
CA THR A 152 3.81 -14.19 9.04
C THR A 152 5.31 -14.40 8.82
N LYS A 153 6.04 -14.72 9.90
CA LYS A 153 7.45 -15.08 9.84
C LYS A 153 7.77 -16.03 10.99
N GLY A 154 8.30 -17.22 10.67
CA GLY A 154 8.54 -18.25 11.67
C GLY A 154 7.24 -18.65 12.37
N THR A 155 7.19 -18.49 13.69
CA THR A 155 5.98 -18.67 14.52
C THR A 155 5.21 -17.37 14.74
N GLY A 156 5.76 -16.21 14.31
CA GLY A 156 5.10 -14.91 14.42
C GLY A 156 3.96 -14.78 13.42
N SER A 157 2.84 -14.22 13.87
CA SER A 157 1.64 -13.95 13.08
C SER A 157 1.16 -12.52 13.31
N SER A 158 0.32 -12.01 12.42
CA SER A 158 -0.21 -10.64 12.49
C SER A 158 0.90 -9.58 12.55
N LEU A 159 1.95 -9.79 11.76
CA LEU A 159 3.07 -8.88 11.65
C LEU A 159 2.74 -7.75 10.68
N SER A 160 3.17 -6.55 11.02
CA SER A 160 2.94 -5.35 10.21
C SER A 160 4.17 -4.98 9.40
N ALA A 161 3.94 -4.40 8.22
CA ALA A 161 5.02 -3.86 7.42
C ALA A 161 5.25 -2.36 7.69
N MET A 162 6.49 -1.93 7.45
CA MET A 162 6.90 -0.52 7.41
C MET A 162 7.86 -0.33 6.23
N ILE A 163 7.60 0.66 5.40
CA ILE A 163 8.37 0.98 4.20
C ILE A 163 8.99 2.36 4.39
N PHE A 164 10.23 2.52 4.00
CA PHE A 164 10.88 3.82 3.86
C PHE A 164 11.46 3.94 2.46
N GLY A 165 11.27 5.07 1.82
CA GLY A 165 11.87 5.28 0.49
C GLY A 165 11.36 6.52 -0.22
N ASN A 166 11.83 6.66 -1.48
CA ASN A 166 11.42 7.73 -2.38
C ASN A 166 10.23 7.27 -3.24
N PHE A 167 9.02 7.68 -2.90
CA PHE A 167 7.82 7.30 -3.63
C PHE A 167 7.72 7.89 -5.06
N ALA A 168 8.59 8.84 -5.42
CA ALA A 168 8.69 9.30 -6.81
C ALA A 168 9.30 8.26 -7.77
N ASP A 169 9.97 7.23 -7.23
CA ASP A 169 10.49 6.10 -8.01
C ASP A 169 9.48 4.96 -8.19
N LEU A 170 8.28 5.08 -7.62
CA LEU A 170 7.14 4.22 -7.89
C LEU A 170 6.38 4.78 -9.09
N VAL A 171 6.33 4.02 -10.17
CA VAL A 171 5.65 4.40 -11.40
C VAL A 171 4.37 3.58 -11.53
N ILE A 172 3.24 4.26 -11.67
CA ILE A 172 1.95 3.64 -11.97
C ILE A 172 1.64 3.95 -13.43
N GLY A 173 1.52 2.91 -14.25
CA GLY A 173 1.10 3.01 -15.64
C GLY A 173 -0.38 2.72 -15.76
N GLU A 174 -1.11 3.57 -16.47
CA GLU A 174 -2.53 3.43 -16.75
C GLU A 174 -2.72 3.34 -18.27
N TRP A 175 -3.49 2.36 -18.74
CA TRP A 175 -3.84 2.19 -20.14
C TRP A 175 -5.32 2.49 -20.35
N GLY A 176 -5.60 3.59 -21.02
CA GLY A 176 -6.97 4.06 -21.27
C GLY A 176 -7.58 4.83 -20.10
N SER A 177 -8.88 4.89 -20.09
CA SER A 177 -9.71 5.48 -19.03
C SER A 177 -10.53 4.39 -18.35
N LEU A 178 -11.14 4.73 -17.22
CA LEU A 178 -12.10 3.86 -16.55
C LEU A 178 -13.26 3.51 -17.51
N ASP A 179 -13.44 2.23 -17.79
CA ASP A 179 -14.56 1.71 -18.56
C ASP A 179 -15.69 1.32 -17.62
N VAL A 180 -16.90 1.77 -17.91
CA VAL A 180 -18.10 1.51 -17.10
C VAL A 180 -19.13 0.81 -17.97
N LEU A 181 -19.43 -0.44 -17.64
CA LEU A 181 -20.39 -1.28 -18.34
C LEU A 181 -21.66 -1.47 -17.51
N PHE A 182 -22.81 -1.18 -18.12
CA PHE A 182 -24.12 -1.44 -17.54
C PHE A 182 -24.68 -2.73 -18.15
N ASP A 183 -24.83 -3.78 -17.33
CA ASP A 183 -25.34 -5.07 -17.77
C ASP A 183 -26.72 -5.37 -17.13
N PRO A 184 -27.80 -5.26 -17.90
CA PRO A 184 -29.16 -5.61 -17.45
C PRO A 184 -29.46 -7.10 -17.53
N TYR A 185 -28.59 -7.91 -18.16
CA TYR A 185 -28.88 -9.30 -18.49
C TYR A 185 -28.47 -10.27 -17.39
N THR A 186 -27.30 -10.07 -16.76
CA THR A 186 -26.79 -10.98 -15.72
C THR A 186 -27.73 -11.10 -14.52
N GLY A 187 -28.42 -10.02 -14.14
CA GLY A 187 -29.42 -9.99 -13.06
C GLY A 187 -30.89 -10.11 -13.53
N SER A 188 -31.14 -10.52 -14.75
CA SER A 188 -32.49 -10.46 -15.35
C SER A 188 -33.57 -11.25 -14.61
N SER A 189 -33.24 -12.38 -13.98
CA SER A 189 -34.18 -13.20 -13.19
C SER A 189 -34.68 -12.49 -11.92
N THR A 190 -33.89 -11.58 -11.35
CA THR A 190 -34.24 -10.79 -10.17
C THR A 190 -34.59 -9.34 -10.52
N GLY A 191 -34.42 -8.93 -11.75
CA GLY A 191 -34.57 -7.57 -12.24
C GLY A 191 -33.46 -6.64 -11.76
N ALA A 192 -32.34 -7.18 -11.31
CA ALA A 192 -31.16 -6.41 -10.95
C ALA A 192 -30.38 -5.98 -12.19
N MET A 193 -29.71 -4.84 -12.11
CA MET A 193 -28.75 -4.37 -13.10
C MET A 193 -27.34 -4.41 -12.50
N ARG A 194 -26.39 -5.02 -13.20
CA ARG A 194 -25.00 -5.01 -12.81
C ARG A 194 -24.27 -3.84 -13.45
N VAL A 195 -23.58 -3.08 -12.64
CA VAL A 195 -22.65 -2.06 -13.10
C VAL A 195 -21.25 -2.58 -12.85
N THR A 196 -20.43 -2.68 -13.88
CA THR A 196 -19.05 -3.15 -13.80
C THR A 196 -18.11 -2.06 -14.29
N CYS A 197 -17.05 -1.82 -13.54
CA CYS A 197 -15.98 -0.89 -13.92
C CYS A 197 -14.70 -1.67 -14.14
N PHE A 198 -13.96 -1.33 -15.20
CA PHE A 198 -12.65 -1.90 -15.52
C PHE A 198 -11.62 -0.80 -15.71
N MET A 199 -10.39 -1.09 -15.32
CA MET A 199 -9.23 -0.25 -15.57
C MET A 199 -7.99 -1.11 -15.76
N ASP A 200 -7.17 -0.80 -16.75
CA ASP A 200 -5.92 -1.51 -16.99
C ASP A 200 -4.77 -0.72 -16.39
N VAL A 201 -4.05 -1.37 -15.47
CA VAL A 201 -2.96 -0.74 -14.72
C VAL A 201 -1.77 -1.69 -14.58
N ASP A 202 -0.60 -1.12 -14.43
CA ASP A 202 0.59 -1.82 -13.94
C ASP A 202 1.40 -0.90 -13.04
N VAL A 203 2.19 -1.51 -12.17
CA VAL A 203 3.03 -0.81 -11.20
C VAL A 203 4.46 -1.29 -11.37
N ALA A 204 5.41 -0.36 -11.37
CA ALA A 204 6.82 -0.71 -11.42
C ALA A 204 7.64 0.19 -10.50
N VAL A 205 8.58 -0.40 -9.79
CA VAL A 205 9.59 0.32 -9.01
C VAL A 205 10.78 0.62 -9.91
N ARG A 206 11.04 1.91 -10.14
CA ARG A 206 12.11 2.37 -11.03
C ARG A 206 13.50 2.05 -10.49
N HIS A 207 13.71 2.28 -9.21
CA HIS A 207 14.94 2.00 -8.49
C HIS A 207 14.61 1.25 -7.20
N ALA A 208 14.88 -0.04 -7.16
CA ALA A 208 14.59 -0.88 -6.00
C ALA A 208 15.37 -0.39 -4.76
N GLU A 209 16.60 0.06 -4.96
CA GLU A 209 17.50 0.57 -3.93
C GLU A 209 16.98 1.86 -3.24
N SER A 210 15.99 2.55 -3.86
CA SER A 210 15.33 3.72 -3.27
C SER A 210 14.34 3.36 -2.17
N PHE A 211 14.09 2.07 -1.94
CA PHE A 211 13.15 1.57 -0.94
C PHE A 211 13.82 0.59 0.03
N ALA A 212 13.41 0.67 1.28
CA ALA A 212 13.72 -0.33 2.30
C ALA A 212 12.45 -0.68 3.08
N ALA A 213 12.32 -1.94 3.48
CA ALA A 213 11.15 -2.41 4.20
C ALA A 213 11.50 -3.29 5.41
N ILE A 214 10.66 -3.20 6.43
CA ILE A 214 10.50 -4.17 7.52
C ILE A 214 9.16 -4.84 7.29
N GLN A 215 9.11 -6.16 7.31
CA GLN A 215 7.88 -6.93 7.09
C GLN A 215 7.48 -7.78 8.30
N ASP A 216 8.15 -7.61 9.41
CA ASP A 216 8.04 -8.47 10.60
C ASP A 216 7.93 -7.67 11.91
N LEU A 217 7.23 -6.52 11.87
CA LEU A 217 6.94 -5.72 13.06
C LEU A 217 5.81 -6.34 13.89
N VAL A 218 6.09 -6.64 15.15
CA VAL A 218 5.09 -7.00 16.15
C VAL A 218 4.45 -5.72 16.70
N THR A 219 3.14 -5.61 16.56
CA THR A 219 2.37 -4.41 16.93
C THR A 219 1.38 -4.63 18.08
N THR A 220 1.27 -5.87 18.53
CA THR A 220 0.47 -6.28 19.69
C THR A 220 1.18 -6.02 21.02
#